data_9c528b3c824e613bbcbddfe37a96ab21
#
_entry.id   9c528b3c824e613bbcbddfe37a96ab21
#
_cell.length_a   1.000
_cell.length_b   1.000
_cell.length_c   1.000
_cell.angle_alpha   90.00
_cell.angle_beta   90.00
_cell.angle_gamma   90.00
#
_symmetry.space_group_name_H-M   'P 1'
#
loop_
_entity.id
_entity.type
_entity.pdbx_description
1 polymer ?
#
loop_
_entity_poly.entity_id
_entity_poly.type
_entity_poly.pdbx_seq_one_letter_code
_entity_poly.pdbx_strand_id
1 'polypeptide(L)'
;MELVDFRILKEQDGRIYEGIYGVNVAKVREIIRKPRLTELPGVPSFIEGIFDLRGVVIPVVNLAKWMGITPPEGAEKEARVIIAEFNNILIGFVVHDAKRIRRISWKDIEPASFAQGEGALDKSKITGVTRIEDDAVLLILDLENVVQELGLYTPDNSGTDVHKDEFTGVVLLLDDSSTARKIVKDALIQMGFKVVEAIDGQEGLEKLEDLYNMYGDMIKDHLKLIVSDVEMPRMDGFHFAANVKDDKRFSDIPIVFNSSISDHFSELRGKEAGGEAYLVKFDAHTFYDEVARVVKSHIKEGA
;
A
#
# COMPACT_ATOMS: atom_id res chain seq x y z
N MET A 1 -11.27 -6.20 -7.30
CA MET A 1 -11.05 -5.13 -6.29
C MET A 1 -12.36 -4.37 -6.04
N GLU A 2 -12.66 -4.02 -4.80
CA GLU A 2 -13.80 -3.16 -4.45
C GLU A 2 -13.28 -1.82 -3.95
N LEU A 3 -13.78 -0.72 -4.53
CA LEU A 3 -13.38 0.64 -4.20
C LEU A 3 -14.56 1.44 -3.63
N VAL A 4 -14.34 2.19 -2.57
CA VAL A 4 -15.22 3.30 -2.21
C VAL A 4 -14.94 4.44 -3.17
N ASP A 5 -15.94 4.80 -3.97
CA ASP A 5 -15.93 5.88 -4.95
C ASP A 5 -16.35 7.18 -4.27
N PHE A 6 -15.49 8.19 -4.30
CA PHE A 6 -15.75 9.49 -3.68
C PHE A 6 -15.28 10.67 -4.54
N ARG A 7 -15.66 11.87 -4.13
CA ARG A 7 -15.43 13.12 -4.87
C ARG A 7 -14.62 14.11 -4.09
N ILE A 8 -13.70 14.77 -4.81
CA ILE A 8 -13.03 15.97 -4.34
C ILE A 8 -13.29 17.07 -5.37
N LEU A 9 -13.89 18.15 -4.89
CA LEU A 9 -14.20 19.31 -5.72
C LEU A 9 -13.02 20.25 -5.76
N LYS A 10 -12.74 20.78 -6.95
CA LYS A 10 -11.70 21.79 -7.20
C LYS A 10 -12.33 23.00 -7.83
N GLU A 11 -12.04 24.19 -7.34
CA GLU A 11 -12.35 25.42 -8.03
C GLU A 11 -11.11 25.91 -8.80
N GLN A 12 -11.28 26.21 -10.08
CA GLN A 12 -10.24 26.76 -10.93
C GLN A 12 -10.88 27.68 -11.98
N ASP A 13 -10.42 28.92 -12.07
CA ASP A 13 -10.90 29.95 -13.02
C ASP A 13 -12.43 30.14 -12.97
N GLY A 14 -13.01 30.11 -11.76
CA GLY A 14 -14.45 30.26 -11.52
C GLY A 14 -15.29 29.06 -11.98
N ARG A 15 -14.67 27.93 -12.30
CA ARG A 15 -15.34 26.66 -12.63
C ARG A 15 -15.08 25.62 -11.57
N ILE A 16 -16.10 24.81 -11.30
CA ILE A 16 -16.01 23.68 -10.37
C ILE A 16 -15.74 22.41 -11.18
N TYR A 17 -14.66 21.75 -10.83
CA TYR A 17 -14.28 20.44 -11.35
C TYR A 17 -14.49 19.38 -10.28
N GLU A 18 -15.05 18.25 -10.68
CA GLU A 18 -15.27 17.10 -9.82
C GLU A 18 -14.21 16.02 -10.11
N GLY A 19 -13.26 15.88 -9.22
CA GLY A 19 -12.29 14.77 -9.26
C GLY A 19 -12.91 13.49 -8.71
N ILE A 20 -12.70 12.37 -9.39
CA ILE A 20 -13.22 11.06 -9.03
C ILE A 20 -12.08 10.24 -8.47
N TYR A 21 -12.24 9.83 -7.21
CA TYR A 21 -11.21 9.10 -6.48
C TYR A 21 -11.77 7.81 -5.89
N GLY A 22 -10.88 6.87 -5.61
CA GLY A 22 -11.23 5.61 -4.99
C GLY A 22 -10.23 5.21 -3.92
N VAL A 23 -10.73 4.51 -2.91
CA VAL A 23 -9.92 3.81 -1.89
C VAL A 23 -10.43 2.39 -1.75
N ASN A 24 -9.53 1.44 -1.48
CA ASN A 24 -9.90 0.05 -1.28
C ASN A 24 -10.89 -0.09 -0.10
N VAL A 25 -12.01 -0.78 -0.36
CA VAL A 25 -13.04 -1.06 0.65
C VAL A 25 -12.46 -1.81 1.84
N ALA A 26 -11.49 -2.70 1.63
CA ALA A 26 -10.86 -3.48 2.70
C ALA A 26 -10.20 -2.60 3.78
N LYS A 27 -9.75 -1.39 3.40
CA LYS A 27 -9.17 -0.40 4.32
C LYS A 27 -10.24 0.48 5.01
N VAL A 28 -11.50 0.44 4.56
CA VAL A 28 -12.57 1.32 5.05
C VAL A 28 -13.39 0.62 6.12
N ARG A 29 -13.48 1.24 7.29
CA ARG A 29 -14.31 0.76 8.41
C ARG A 29 -15.73 1.27 8.34
N GLU A 30 -15.89 2.58 8.15
CA GLU A 30 -17.21 3.22 8.02
C GLU A 30 -17.10 4.59 7.34
N ILE A 31 -18.23 5.09 6.85
CA ILE A 31 -18.36 6.43 6.26
C ILE A 31 -19.42 7.19 7.05
N ILE A 32 -19.03 8.33 7.60
CA ILE A 32 -19.90 9.14 8.45
C ILE A 32 -20.05 10.57 7.88
N ARG A 33 -21.03 11.31 8.38
CA ARG A 33 -21.06 12.77 8.18
C ARG A 33 -19.92 13.40 8.95
N LYS A 34 -19.33 14.49 8.40
CA LYS A 34 -18.26 15.20 9.09
C LYS A 34 -18.70 15.62 10.50
N PRO A 35 -18.07 15.09 11.55
CA PRO A 35 -18.42 15.45 12.93
C PRO A 35 -17.81 16.82 13.28
N ARG A 36 -18.16 17.34 14.46
CA ARG A 36 -17.44 18.46 15.04
C ARG A 36 -16.04 18.01 15.45
N LEU A 37 -15.03 18.71 14.99
CA LEU A 37 -13.63 18.40 15.26
C LEU A 37 -13.08 19.29 16.38
N THR A 38 -12.15 18.75 17.16
CA THR A 38 -11.29 19.51 18.06
C THR A 38 -9.99 19.79 17.32
N GLU A 39 -9.69 21.06 17.13
CA GLU A 39 -8.46 21.50 16.44
C GLU A 39 -7.22 21.13 17.25
N LEU A 40 -6.14 20.77 16.54
CA LEU A 40 -4.83 20.49 17.12
C LEU A 40 -3.85 21.61 16.76
N PRO A 41 -3.20 22.25 17.74
CA PRO A 41 -2.19 23.26 17.44
C PRO A 41 -0.90 22.62 16.94
N GLY A 42 -0.23 23.29 15.99
CA GLY A 42 1.11 22.90 15.52
C GLY A 42 1.18 21.70 14.57
N VAL A 43 0.03 21.25 14.05
CA VAL A 43 -0.03 20.17 13.04
C VAL A 43 -0.04 20.73 11.61
N PRO A 44 0.30 19.92 10.58
CA PRO A 44 0.16 20.31 9.19
C PRO A 44 -1.26 20.77 8.84
N SER A 45 -1.39 21.70 7.91
CA SER A 45 -2.67 22.36 7.56
C SER A 45 -3.74 21.42 7.00
N PHE A 46 -3.36 20.25 6.51
CA PHE A 46 -4.28 19.21 6.04
C PHE A 46 -4.86 18.36 7.18
N ILE A 47 -4.34 18.44 8.41
CA ILE A 47 -4.95 17.84 9.60
C ILE A 47 -5.98 18.83 10.13
N GLU A 48 -7.27 18.46 10.05
CA GLU A 48 -8.35 19.33 10.51
C GLU A 48 -8.63 19.25 12.03
N GLY A 49 -8.09 18.24 12.68
CA GLY A 49 -8.28 18.01 14.12
C GLY A 49 -8.51 16.55 14.46
N ILE A 50 -9.14 16.33 15.60
CA ILE A 50 -9.48 15.02 16.11
C ILE A 50 -10.95 14.98 16.53
N PHE A 51 -11.52 13.76 16.59
CA PHE A 51 -12.82 13.53 17.24
C PHE A 51 -12.81 12.15 17.91
N ASP A 52 -13.75 11.97 18.84
CA ASP A 52 -13.98 10.69 19.50
C ASP A 52 -15.01 9.86 18.71
N LEU A 53 -14.61 8.66 18.32
CA LEU A 53 -15.49 7.65 17.73
C LEU A 53 -15.59 6.46 18.68
N ARG A 54 -16.66 6.42 19.48
CA ARG A 54 -16.94 5.31 20.41
C ARG A 54 -15.80 5.02 21.39
N GLY A 55 -15.14 6.08 21.91
CA GLY A 55 -14.04 5.96 22.86
C GLY A 55 -12.65 5.87 22.23
N VAL A 56 -12.57 5.94 20.90
CA VAL A 56 -11.29 6.00 20.16
C VAL A 56 -11.12 7.40 19.58
N VAL A 57 -10.00 8.04 19.89
CA VAL A 57 -9.67 9.36 19.34
C VAL A 57 -9.06 9.18 17.95
N ILE A 58 -9.70 9.75 16.93
CA ILE A 58 -9.33 9.59 15.53
C ILE A 58 -8.84 10.92 14.97
N PRO A 59 -7.61 11.00 14.39
CA PRO A 59 -7.16 12.14 13.63
C PRO A 59 -7.91 12.24 12.29
N VAL A 60 -8.17 13.47 11.86
CA VAL A 60 -8.94 13.75 10.64
C VAL A 60 -8.10 14.56 9.65
N VAL A 61 -7.92 14.00 8.47
CA VAL A 61 -7.16 14.56 7.35
C VAL A 61 -8.12 15.06 6.27
N ASN A 62 -7.93 16.27 5.80
CA ASN A 62 -8.63 16.79 4.62
C ASN A 62 -7.86 16.40 3.36
N LEU A 63 -8.41 15.47 2.58
CA LEU A 63 -7.74 14.97 1.37
C LEU A 63 -7.55 16.06 0.32
N ALA A 64 -8.48 17.01 0.17
CA ALA A 64 -8.29 18.13 -0.76
C ALA A 64 -7.06 18.98 -0.37
N LYS A 65 -6.95 19.33 0.91
CA LYS A 65 -5.79 20.09 1.42
C LYS A 65 -4.49 19.30 1.28
N TRP A 66 -4.52 18.00 1.60
CA TRP A 66 -3.37 17.13 1.46
C TRP A 66 -2.88 17.02 0.01
N MET A 67 -3.81 16.99 -0.95
CA MET A 67 -3.49 16.99 -2.38
C MET A 67 -3.16 18.40 -2.95
N GLY A 68 -3.22 19.45 -2.13
CA GLY A 68 -3.02 20.83 -2.59
C GLY A 68 -4.16 21.34 -3.48
N ILE A 69 -5.38 20.81 -3.33
CA ILE A 69 -6.58 21.20 -4.06
C ILE A 69 -7.34 22.27 -3.28
N THR A 70 -7.67 23.38 -3.94
CA THR A 70 -8.54 24.41 -3.37
C THR A 70 -10.01 24.06 -3.70
N PRO A 71 -10.84 23.75 -2.70
CA PRO A 71 -12.25 23.46 -2.91
C PRO A 71 -13.05 24.74 -3.10
N PRO A 72 -14.22 24.69 -3.78
CA PRO A 72 -15.13 25.83 -3.87
C PRO A 72 -15.74 26.19 -2.50
N GLU A 73 -16.14 27.45 -2.34
CA GLU A 73 -16.78 27.91 -1.12
C GLU A 73 -18.05 27.09 -0.82
N GLY A 74 -18.17 26.65 0.43
CA GLY A 74 -19.31 25.86 0.90
C GLY A 74 -19.28 24.37 0.52
N ALA A 75 -18.26 23.88 -0.16
CA ALA A 75 -18.10 22.46 -0.51
C ALA A 75 -18.10 21.51 0.71
N GLU A 76 -17.75 22.02 1.89
CA GLU A 76 -17.69 21.22 3.11
C GLU A 76 -19.04 20.98 3.79
N LYS A 77 -20.14 21.63 3.35
CA LYS A 77 -21.46 21.52 4.01
C LYS A 77 -22.00 20.09 4.04
N GLU A 78 -21.71 19.32 3.00
CA GLU A 78 -22.16 17.93 2.87
C GLU A 78 -21.01 16.92 2.97
N ALA A 79 -19.84 17.37 3.41
CA ALA A 79 -18.65 16.55 3.50
C ALA A 79 -18.88 15.26 4.31
N ARG A 80 -18.22 14.21 3.87
CA ARG A 80 -18.16 12.91 4.54
C ARG A 80 -16.77 12.69 5.11
N VAL A 81 -16.70 11.85 6.12
CA VAL A 81 -15.43 11.33 6.62
C VAL A 81 -15.42 9.83 6.38
N ILE A 82 -14.45 9.39 5.58
CA ILE A 82 -14.16 7.98 5.39
C ILE A 82 -13.21 7.58 6.52
N ILE A 83 -13.65 6.70 7.39
CA ILE A 83 -12.80 6.13 8.45
C ILE A 83 -12.11 4.92 7.88
N ALA A 84 -10.80 5.00 7.76
CA ALA A 84 -9.97 3.89 7.31
C ALA A 84 -9.06 3.40 8.43
N GLU A 85 -8.65 2.16 8.33
CA GLU A 85 -7.75 1.51 9.27
C GLU A 85 -6.48 1.04 8.59
N PHE A 86 -5.36 1.38 9.21
CA PHE A 86 -4.02 0.95 8.82
C PHE A 86 -3.30 0.46 10.09
N ASN A 87 -2.98 -0.82 10.18
CA ASN A 87 -2.30 -1.40 11.34
C ASN A 87 -2.95 -1.05 12.70
N ASN A 88 -4.24 -1.24 12.84
CA ASN A 88 -5.02 -0.88 14.02
C ASN A 88 -5.05 0.64 14.33
N ILE A 89 -4.51 1.49 13.45
CA ILE A 89 -4.63 2.94 13.54
C ILE A 89 -5.82 3.39 12.70
N LEU A 90 -6.80 4.03 13.35
CA LEU A 90 -7.94 4.62 12.66
C LEU A 90 -7.64 6.06 12.26
N ILE A 91 -7.94 6.41 11.01
CA ILE A 91 -7.79 7.76 10.46
C ILE A 91 -9.05 8.13 9.71
N GLY A 92 -9.53 9.35 9.93
CA GLY A 92 -10.65 9.91 9.18
C GLY A 92 -10.17 10.76 8.00
N PHE A 93 -10.73 10.52 6.81
CA PHE A 93 -10.41 11.29 5.59
C PHE A 93 -11.63 12.10 5.16
N VAL A 94 -11.52 13.44 5.20
CA VAL A 94 -12.57 14.33 4.71
C VAL A 94 -12.59 14.33 3.19
N VAL A 95 -13.74 14.01 2.65
CA VAL A 95 -14.08 14.05 1.22
C VAL A 95 -15.36 14.88 1.00
N HIS A 96 -15.56 15.44 -0.18
CA HIS A 96 -16.74 16.26 -0.43
C HIS A 96 -18.03 15.43 -0.59
N ASP A 97 -17.89 14.22 -1.16
CA ASP A 97 -19.01 13.28 -1.24
C ASP A 97 -18.48 11.84 -1.38
N ALA A 98 -19.21 10.87 -0.84
CA ALA A 98 -18.96 9.44 -1.02
C ALA A 98 -20.17 8.82 -1.71
N LYS A 99 -19.96 8.26 -2.90
CA LYS A 99 -21.05 7.85 -3.78
C LYS A 99 -21.47 6.40 -3.60
N ARG A 100 -20.58 5.46 -3.90
CA ARG A 100 -20.91 4.02 -3.94
C ARG A 100 -19.65 3.17 -3.83
N ILE A 101 -19.86 1.87 -3.63
CA ILE A 101 -18.82 0.86 -3.79
C ILE A 101 -18.83 0.42 -5.25
N ARG A 102 -17.65 0.43 -5.88
CA ARG A 102 -17.41 -0.06 -7.24
C ARG A 102 -16.65 -1.36 -7.21
N ARG A 103 -17.10 -2.32 -8.00
CA ARG A 103 -16.32 -3.52 -8.31
C ARG A 103 -15.57 -3.29 -9.61
N ILE A 104 -14.24 -3.34 -9.56
CA ILE A 104 -13.35 -3.13 -10.69
C ILE A 104 -12.47 -4.37 -10.83
N SER A 105 -12.34 -4.84 -12.07
CA SER A 105 -11.42 -5.94 -12.36
C SER A 105 -9.99 -5.42 -12.27
N TRP A 106 -9.09 -6.18 -11.66
CA TRP A 106 -7.67 -5.84 -11.56
C TRP A 106 -7.03 -5.51 -12.93
N LYS A 107 -7.43 -6.24 -13.97
CA LYS A 107 -6.97 -6.02 -15.36
C LYS A 107 -7.35 -4.65 -15.95
N ASP A 108 -8.34 -3.97 -15.34
CA ASP A 108 -8.83 -2.67 -15.80
C ASP A 108 -8.17 -1.52 -15.00
N ILE A 109 -7.23 -1.84 -14.10
CA ILE A 109 -6.46 -0.87 -13.33
C ILE A 109 -5.08 -0.72 -13.97
N GLU A 110 -4.75 0.49 -14.38
CA GLU A 110 -3.44 0.84 -14.92
C GLU A 110 -2.59 1.52 -13.84
N PRO A 111 -1.28 1.23 -13.75
CA PRO A 111 -0.38 1.97 -12.86
C PRO A 111 -0.36 3.47 -13.21
N ALA A 112 -0.16 4.33 -12.22
CA ALA A 112 -0.11 5.79 -12.39
C ALA A 112 1.16 6.29 -13.13
N SER A 113 1.57 5.61 -14.20
CA SER A 113 2.79 5.92 -14.98
C SER A 113 2.64 7.12 -15.94
N PHE A 114 1.41 7.57 -16.21
CA PHE A 114 1.09 8.62 -17.19
C PHE A 114 1.44 10.04 -16.73
N ALA A 115 1.68 10.26 -15.44
CA ALA A 115 2.03 11.57 -14.92
C ALA A 115 3.53 11.87 -15.17
N GLN A 116 3.89 12.27 -16.39
CA GLN A 116 5.23 12.76 -16.75
C GLN A 116 5.12 14.26 -17.09
N GLY A 117 5.80 15.12 -16.32
CA GLY A 117 5.89 16.56 -16.60
C GLY A 117 5.94 17.43 -15.34
N GLU A 118 6.46 18.66 -15.47
CA GLU A 118 6.38 19.69 -14.44
C GLU A 118 4.91 20.05 -14.20
N GLY A 119 4.44 19.93 -12.95
CA GLY A 119 3.04 20.11 -12.57
C GLY A 119 2.16 18.85 -12.65
N ALA A 120 2.76 17.68 -12.94
CA ALA A 120 2.06 16.40 -12.85
C ALA A 120 1.65 16.10 -11.40
N LEU A 121 0.51 15.40 -11.25
CA LEU A 121 0.07 14.84 -9.97
C LEU A 121 1.24 14.14 -9.27
N ASP A 122 1.40 14.40 -7.99
CA ASP A 122 2.41 13.74 -7.17
C ASP A 122 2.18 12.22 -7.21
N LYS A 123 3.08 11.51 -7.91
CA LYS A 123 2.96 10.06 -8.11
C LYS A 123 2.92 9.27 -6.81
N SER A 124 3.44 9.85 -5.72
CA SER A 124 3.42 9.22 -4.41
C SER A 124 2.00 9.13 -3.83
N LYS A 125 1.03 9.85 -4.39
CA LYS A 125 -0.35 9.94 -3.89
C LYS A 125 -1.35 9.03 -4.62
N ILE A 126 -0.95 8.41 -5.73
CA ILE A 126 -1.84 7.61 -6.58
C ILE A 126 -1.18 6.28 -6.90
N THR A 127 -1.84 5.17 -6.56
CA THR A 127 -1.36 3.82 -6.86
C THR A 127 -1.81 3.34 -8.24
N GLY A 128 -2.96 3.80 -8.73
CA GLY A 128 -3.47 3.37 -10.01
C GLY A 128 -4.60 4.23 -10.55
N VAL A 129 -4.99 3.94 -11.78
CA VAL A 129 -6.13 4.57 -12.45
C VAL A 129 -6.99 3.53 -13.13
N THR A 130 -8.28 3.84 -13.23
CA THR A 130 -9.22 3.00 -13.97
C THR A 130 -10.27 3.86 -14.66
N ARG A 131 -10.80 3.36 -15.80
CA ARG A 131 -11.94 3.98 -16.46
C ARG A 131 -13.23 3.47 -15.84
N ILE A 132 -14.16 4.38 -15.68
CA ILE A 132 -15.51 4.08 -15.20
C ILE A 132 -16.54 4.51 -16.24
N GLU A 133 -17.85 4.49 -15.89
CA GLU A 133 -18.90 4.87 -16.82
C GLU A 133 -18.64 6.26 -17.42
N ASP A 134 -19.16 6.49 -18.62
CA ASP A 134 -19.02 7.75 -19.38
C ASP A 134 -17.57 8.16 -19.68
N ASP A 135 -16.67 7.17 -19.82
CA ASP A 135 -15.23 7.37 -20.05
C ASP A 135 -14.53 8.20 -18.95
N ALA A 136 -15.18 8.38 -17.82
CA ALA A 136 -14.59 9.09 -16.69
C ALA A 136 -13.42 8.28 -16.09
N VAL A 137 -12.42 8.98 -15.57
CA VAL A 137 -11.24 8.37 -14.95
C VAL A 137 -11.36 8.47 -13.44
N LEU A 138 -11.20 7.33 -12.76
CA LEU A 138 -11.11 7.22 -11.31
C LEU A 138 -9.64 7.03 -10.92
N LEU A 139 -9.16 7.83 -9.99
CA LEU A 139 -7.81 7.78 -9.44
C LEU A 139 -7.82 7.02 -8.10
N ILE A 140 -7.02 5.97 -7.98
CA ILE A 140 -6.90 5.19 -6.74
C ILE A 140 -5.83 5.84 -5.87
N LEU A 141 -6.22 6.31 -4.67
CA LEU A 141 -5.31 7.03 -3.77
C LEU A 141 -4.47 6.09 -2.93
N ASP A 142 -3.18 6.46 -2.77
CA ASP A 142 -2.27 5.89 -1.79
C ASP A 142 -2.47 6.55 -0.43
N LEU A 143 -3.34 5.97 0.39
CA LEU A 143 -3.58 6.47 1.75
C LEU A 143 -2.46 6.08 2.74
N GLU A 144 -1.59 5.12 2.41
CA GLU A 144 -0.44 4.76 3.24
C GLU A 144 0.58 5.91 3.30
N ASN A 145 0.71 6.64 2.18
CA ASN A 145 1.51 7.86 2.15
C ASN A 145 1.01 8.92 3.16
N VAL A 146 -0.32 9.07 3.31
CA VAL A 146 -0.88 9.98 4.33
C VAL A 146 -0.47 9.56 5.73
N VAL A 147 -0.53 8.25 6.03
CA VAL A 147 -0.14 7.70 7.35
C VAL A 147 1.32 8.01 7.67
N GLN A 148 2.19 7.91 6.67
CA GLN A 148 3.61 8.25 6.80
C GLN A 148 3.82 9.75 7.01
N GLU A 149 3.18 10.62 6.21
CA GLU A 149 3.28 12.07 6.35
C GLU A 149 2.78 12.57 7.72
N LEU A 150 1.83 11.86 8.33
CA LEU A 150 1.35 12.14 9.69
C LEU A 150 2.37 11.76 10.77
N GLY A 151 3.45 11.05 10.43
CA GLY A 151 4.39 10.53 11.40
C GLY A 151 3.77 9.50 12.36
N LEU A 152 2.58 8.97 12.03
CA LEU A 152 1.92 7.91 12.79
C LEU A 152 2.66 6.57 12.62
N TYR A 153 3.51 6.50 11.60
CA TYR A 153 4.49 5.48 11.39
C TYR A 153 5.89 6.11 11.46
N THR A 154 6.51 6.01 12.60
CA THR A 154 7.97 6.05 12.72
C THR A 154 8.43 4.60 12.88
N PRO A 155 9.25 4.07 11.96
CA PRO A 155 9.98 2.86 12.27
C PRO A 155 10.66 3.12 13.61
N ASP A 156 10.35 2.32 14.63
CA ASP A 156 11.02 2.45 15.90
C ASP A 156 12.49 2.02 15.73
N ASN A 157 13.32 2.94 15.22
CA ASN A 157 14.76 2.76 15.11
C ASN A 157 15.45 2.97 16.47
N SER A 158 14.71 3.26 17.54
CA SER A 158 15.25 3.60 18.86
C SER A 158 15.49 2.39 19.77
N GLY A 159 15.93 1.28 19.23
CA GLY A 159 16.23 0.12 20.11
C GLY A 159 16.69 -1.12 19.39
N THR A 160 16.87 -1.09 18.13
CA THR A 160 17.49 -2.18 17.42
C THR A 160 19.00 -2.10 17.64
N ASP A 161 19.49 -2.81 18.67
CA ASP A 161 20.65 -3.65 18.40
C ASP A 161 20.23 -4.47 17.16
N VAL A 162 20.50 -3.90 16.00
CA VAL A 162 20.26 -4.53 14.70
C VAL A 162 20.89 -5.89 14.81
N HIS A 163 20.08 -6.94 14.78
CA HIS A 163 20.59 -8.29 14.67
C HIS A 163 21.58 -8.27 13.52
N LYS A 164 22.87 -8.44 13.82
CA LYS A 164 23.97 -8.41 12.87
C LYS A 164 24.01 -9.67 12.02
N ASP A 165 22.87 -10.16 11.59
CA ASP A 165 22.79 -11.18 10.55
C ASP A 165 22.97 -10.46 9.21
N GLU A 166 24.19 -10.41 8.73
CA GLU A 166 24.47 -9.96 7.38
C GLU A 166 24.05 -11.06 6.40
N PHE A 167 22.86 -10.91 5.86
CA PHE A 167 22.38 -11.74 4.77
C PHE A 167 23.03 -11.32 3.45
N THR A 168 23.07 -12.24 2.50
CA THR A 168 23.51 -11.95 1.13
C THR A 168 22.51 -12.53 0.14
N GLY A 169 22.48 -11.99 -1.06
CA GLY A 169 21.60 -12.42 -2.14
C GLY A 169 20.58 -11.37 -2.53
N VAL A 170 19.60 -11.78 -3.31
CA VAL A 170 18.57 -10.93 -3.88
C VAL A 170 17.24 -11.19 -3.18
N VAL A 171 16.46 -10.15 -2.95
CA VAL A 171 15.05 -10.21 -2.58
C VAL A 171 14.25 -9.52 -3.68
N LEU A 172 13.18 -10.16 -4.14
CA LEU A 172 12.19 -9.54 -5.01
C LEU A 172 11.09 -8.95 -4.14
N LEU A 173 10.90 -7.63 -4.23
CA LEU A 173 9.93 -6.86 -3.44
C LEU A 173 8.82 -6.34 -4.35
N LEU A 174 7.58 -6.72 -4.06
CA LEU A 174 6.38 -6.27 -4.78
C LEU A 174 5.50 -5.43 -3.86
N ASP A 175 5.17 -4.21 -4.26
CA ASP A 175 4.26 -3.32 -3.54
C ASP A 175 3.86 -2.16 -4.46
N ASP A 176 2.58 -1.81 -4.55
CA ASP A 176 2.11 -0.73 -5.41
C ASP A 176 2.33 0.66 -4.78
N SER A 177 2.39 0.74 -3.45
CA SER A 177 2.72 1.95 -2.72
C SER A 177 4.21 2.25 -2.79
N SER A 178 4.59 3.35 -3.43
CA SER A 178 5.99 3.80 -3.51
C SER A 178 6.60 4.05 -2.12
N THR A 179 5.77 4.47 -1.19
CA THR A 179 6.13 4.75 0.20
C THR A 179 6.39 3.47 0.99
N ALA A 180 5.43 2.51 0.98
CA ALA A 180 5.58 1.24 1.65
C ALA A 180 6.76 0.45 1.06
N ARG A 181 6.87 0.43 -0.28
CA ARG A 181 7.98 -0.23 -0.99
C ARG A 181 9.34 0.33 -0.57
N LYS A 182 9.47 1.67 -0.43
CA LYS A 182 10.71 2.29 0.04
C LYS A 182 11.07 1.85 1.46
N ILE A 183 10.11 1.84 2.39
CA ILE A 183 10.33 1.45 3.79
C ILE A 183 10.84 0.00 3.86
N VAL A 184 10.15 -0.92 3.19
CA VAL A 184 10.51 -2.34 3.18
C VAL A 184 11.86 -2.55 2.49
N LYS A 185 12.12 -1.85 1.39
CA LYS A 185 13.41 -1.87 0.70
C LYS A 185 14.56 -1.45 1.61
N ASP A 186 14.40 -0.32 2.31
CA ASP A 186 15.44 0.19 3.21
C ASP A 186 15.72 -0.81 4.33
N ALA A 187 14.69 -1.47 4.89
CA ALA A 187 14.84 -2.53 5.88
C ALA A 187 15.60 -3.75 5.33
N LEU A 188 15.25 -4.23 4.13
CA LEU A 188 15.93 -5.36 3.49
C LEU A 188 17.38 -5.06 3.14
N ILE A 189 17.70 -3.82 2.71
CA ILE A 189 19.08 -3.38 2.47
C ILE A 189 19.88 -3.35 3.77
N GLN A 190 19.29 -2.90 4.90
CA GLN A 190 19.93 -2.93 6.20
C GLN A 190 20.24 -4.36 6.68
N MET A 191 19.44 -5.34 6.28
CA MET A 191 19.69 -6.77 6.50
C MET A 191 20.79 -7.35 5.59
N GLY A 192 21.28 -6.60 4.59
CA GLY A 192 22.36 -7.01 3.66
C GLY A 192 21.89 -7.50 2.29
N PHE A 193 20.61 -7.50 2.00
CA PHE A 193 20.08 -7.96 0.71
C PHE A 193 20.23 -6.92 -0.40
N LYS A 194 20.32 -7.41 -1.65
CA LYS A 194 20.03 -6.61 -2.84
C LYS A 194 18.55 -6.72 -3.16
N VAL A 195 17.89 -5.60 -3.45
CA VAL A 195 16.44 -5.58 -3.67
C VAL A 195 16.15 -5.29 -5.15
N VAL A 196 15.36 -6.17 -5.77
CA VAL A 196 14.72 -5.96 -7.07
C VAL A 196 13.27 -5.58 -6.80
N GLU A 197 12.79 -4.50 -7.39
CA GLU A 197 11.47 -3.94 -7.12
C GLU A 197 10.51 -4.22 -8.26
N ALA A 198 9.24 -4.45 -7.91
CA ALA A 198 8.10 -4.50 -8.83
C ALA A 198 6.90 -3.77 -8.19
N ILE A 199 6.04 -3.18 -9.01
CA ILE A 199 4.87 -2.43 -8.53
C ILE A 199 3.59 -3.27 -8.45
N ASP A 200 3.62 -4.48 -8.98
CA ASP A 200 2.52 -5.44 -8.93
C ASP A 200 2.99 -6.85 -9.33
N GLY A 201 2.07 -7.82 -9.25
CA GLY A 201 2.39 -9.22 -9.56
C GLY A 201 2.77 -9.46 -11.02
N GLN A 202 2.25 -8.68 -11.98
CA GLN A 202 2.59 -8.84 -13.39
C GLN A 202 4.06 -8.46 -13.63
N GLU A 203 4.48 -7.29 -13.13
CA GLU A 203 5.90 -6.88 -13.21
C GLU A 203 6.78 -7.83 -12.39
N GLY A 204 6.27 -8.35 -11.25
CA GLY A 204 6.95 -9.35 -10.45
C GLY A 204 7.31 -10.61 -11.25
N LEU A 205 6.39 -11.15 -12.06
CA LEU A 205 6.66 -12.28 -12.95
C LEU A 205 7.72 -11.92 -14.02
N GLU A 206 7.66 -10.72 -14.60
CA GLU A 206 8.67 -10.24 -15.55
C GLU A 206 10.06 -10.17 -14.91
N LYS A 207 10.16 -9.66 -13.67
CA LYS A 207 11.42 -9.62 -12.91
C LYS A 207 11.94 -11.01 -12.56
N LEU A 208 11.06 -11.99 -12.28
CA LEU A 208 11.47 -13.38 -12.09
C LEU A 208 12.10 -13.98 -13.35
N GLU A 209 11.50 -13.72 -14.52
CA GLU A 209 12.08 -14.15 -15.80
C GLU A 209 13.44 -13.48 -16.05
N ASP A 210 13.58 -12.18 -15.78
CA ASP A 210 14.86 -11.47 -15.89
C ASP A 210 15.94 -12.09 -14.99
N LEU A 211 15.57 -12.40 -13.72
CA LEU A 211 16.48 -13.06 -12.78
C LEU A 211 16.83 -14.48 -13.24
N TYR A 212 15.86 -15.23 -13.77
CA TYR A 212 16.15 -16.56 -14.32
C TYR A 212 17.07 -16.51 -15.54
N ASN A 213 16.85 -15.53 -16.43
CA ASN A 213 17.74 -15.32 -17.58
C ASN A 213 19.19 -14.98 -17.15
N MET A 214 19.34 -14.35 -15.97
CA MET A 214 20.66 -13.99 -15.43
C MET A 214 21.34 -15.15 -14.72
N TYR A 215 20.62 -15.94 -13.92
CA TYR A 215 21.19 -16.94 -13.02
C TYR A 215 20.91 -18.39 -13.44
N GLY A 216 19.98 -18.62 -14.37
CA GLY A 216 19.58 -19.96 -14.81
C GLY A 216 19.11 -20.83 -13.64
N ASP A 217 19.49 -22.10 -13.64
CA ASP A 217 19.12 -23.06 -12.61
C ASP A 217 19.69 -22.72 -11.21
N MET A 218 20.66 -21.81 -11.14
CA MET A 218 21.19 -21.32 -9.86
C MET A 218 20.38 -20.18 -9.26
N ILE A 219 19.20 -19.88 -9.79
CA ILE A 219 18.36 -18.77 -9.28
C ILE A 219 18.08 -18.89 -7.79
N LYS A 220 17.86 -20.12 -7.28
CA LYS A 220 17.60 -20.40 -5.86
C LYS A 220 18.79 -20.05 -4.95
N ASP A 221 20.02 -20.07 -5.49
CA ASP A 221 21.22 -19.67 -4.75
C ASP A 221 21.31 -18.15 -4.63
N HIS A 222 20.67 -17.39 -5.52
CA HIS A 222 20.73 -15.95 -5.58
C HIS A 222 19.47 -15.25 -5.06
N LEU A 223 18.28 -15.66 -5.50
CA LEU A 223 16.99 -15.12 -5.02
C LEU A 223 16.58 -15.84 -3.75
N LYS A 224 16.74 -15.15 -2.61
CA LYS A 224 16.57 -15.74 -1.27
C LYS A 224 15.16 -15.62 -0.73
N LEU A 225 14.39 -14.66 -1.22
CA LEU A 225 13.07 -14.35 -0.69
C LEU A 225 12.28 -13.52 -1.71
N ILE A 226 10.98 -13.70 -1.69
CA ILE A 226 10.02 -12.79 -2.29
C ILE A 226 9.22 -12.15 -1.15
N VAL A 227 9.15 -10.82 -1.12
CA VAL A 227 8.26 -10.06 -0.23
C VAL A 227 7.19 -9.43 -1.11
N SER A 228 5.92 -9.74 -0.87
CA SER A 228 4.81 -9.29 -1.70
C SER A 228 3.72 -8.62 -0.88
N ASP A 229 3.30 -7.43 -1.27
CA ASP A 229 1.99 -6.94 -0.87
C ASP A 229 0.90 -7.86 -1.44
N VAL A 230 -0.25 -7.85 -0.81
CA VAL A 230 -1.44 -8.58 -1.24
C VAL A 230 -2.24 -7.76 -2.22
N GLU A 231 -2.46 -6.49 -1.95
CA GLU A 231 -3.37 -5.63 -2.69
C GLU A 231 -2.65 -4.78 -3.73
N MET A 232 -2.40 -5.35 -4.89
CA MET A 232 -1.73 -4.66 -6.01
C MET A 232 -2.61 -4.63 -7.26
N PRO A 233 -2.45 -3.61 -8.14
CA PRO A 233 -3.14 -3.56 -9.44
C PRO A 233 -2.69 -4.69 -10.38
N ARG A 234 -3.43 -4.92 -11.46
CA ARG A 234 -3.21 -5.91 -12.53
C ARG A 234 -3.18 -7.36 -12.03
N MET A 235 -2.30 -7.68 -11.06
CA MET A 235 -2.18 -9.00 -10.44
C MET A 235 -1.90 -8.83 -8.95
N ASP A 236 -2.80 -9.32 -8.10
CA ASP A 236 -2.64 -9.30 -6.65
C ASP A 236 -1.57 -10.30 -6.16
N GLY A 237 -1.12 -10.14 -4.90
CA GLY A 237 -0.05 -10.95 -4.34
C GLY A 237 -0.39 -12.45 -4.24
N PHE A 238 -1.65 -12.81 -4.03
CA PHE A 238 -2.04 -14.24 -3.95
C PHE A 238 -2.01 -14.89 -5.32
N HIS A 239 -2.49 -14.21 -6.37
CA HIS A 239 -2.39 -14.71 -7.73
C HIS A 239 -0.93 -14.80 -8.19
N PHE A 240 -0.11 -13.81 -7.85
CA PHE A 240 1.32 -13.85 -8.11
C PHE A 240 1.97 -15.06 -7.44
N ALA A 241 1.72 -15.28 -6.14
CA ALA A 241 2.28 -16.40 -5.40
C ALA A 241 1.85 -17.76 -5.99
N ALA A 242 0.58 -17.91 -6.38
CA ALA A 242 0.12 -19.13 -7.04
C ALA A 242 0.90 -19.41 -8.33
N ASN A 243 1.11 -18.39 -9.19
CA ASN A 243 1.93 -18.56 -10.41
C ASN A 243 3.38 -18.94 -10.08
N VAL A 244 3.99 -18.34 -9.05
CA VAL A 244 5.35 -18.69 -8.61
C VAL A 244 5.43 -20.14 -8.13
N LYS A 245 4.44 -20.58 -7.34
CA LYS A 245 4.42 -21.95 -6.78
C LYS A 245 4.09 -23.03 -7.82
N ASP A 246 3.38 -22.68 -8.87
CA ASP A 246 3.08 -23.57 -10.01
C ASP A 246 4.29 -23.75 -10.95
N ASP A 247 5.26 -22.80 -10.95
CA ASP A 247 6.46 -22.88 -11.78
C ASP A 247 7.60 -23.57 -11.03
N LYS A 248 8.03 -24.76 -11.52
CA LYS A 248 9.10 -25.55 -10.90
C LYS A 248 10.44 -24.82 -10.76
N ARG A 249 10.66 -23.79 -11.57
CA ARG A 249 11.89 -22.96 -11.48
C ARG A 249 11.91 -22.15 -10.20
N PHE A 250 10.73 -21.71 -9.72
CA PHE A 250 10.57 -20.75 -8.64
C PHE A 250 9.84 -21.32 -7.41
N SER A 251 9.21 -22.50 -7.51
CA SER A 251 8.32 -23.07 -6.49
C SER A 251 8.94 -23.17 -5.08
N ASP A 252 10.25 -23.37 -5.00
CA ASP A 252 10.95 -23.52 -3.72
C ASP A 252 11.40 -22.16 -3.12
N ILE A 253 11.24 -21.05 -3.88
CA ILE A 253 11.58 -19.72 -3.36
C ILE A 253 10.54 -19.32 -2.31
N PRO A 254 10.97 -18.95 -1.10
CA PRO A 254 10.04 -18.56 -0.05
C PRO A 254 9.34 -17.24 -0.37
N ILE A 255 8.05 -17.14 0.03
CA ILE A 255 7.23 -15.95 -0.15
C ILE A 255 6.73 -15.49 1.21
N VAL A 256 6.96 -14.21 1.52
CA VAL A 256 6.41 -13.53 2.69
C VAL A 256 5.44 -12.47 2.20
N PHE A 257 4.20 -12.54 2.66
CA PHE A 257 3.23 -11.47 2.42
C PHE A 257 3.41 -10.35 3.45
N ASN A 258 3.36 -9.10 2.99
CA ASN A 258 3.46 -7.91 3.82
C ASN A 258 2.31 -6.96 3.45
N SER A 259 1.21 -7.02 4.17
CA SER A 259 -0.04 -6.35 3.82
C SER A 259 -0.52 -5.38 4.89
N SER A 260 -1.23 -4.33 4.49
CA SER A 260 -1.93 -3.43 5.41
C SER A 260 -3.21 -4.02 6.02
N ILE A 261 -3.65 -5.21 5.53
CA ILE A 261 -4.81 -5.93 6.05
C ILE A 261 -4.35 -7.00 7.03
N SER A 262 -4.90 -6.97 8.25
CA SER A 262 -4.51 -7.86 9.36
C SER A 262 -5.62 -8.84 9.77
N ASP A 263 -6.52 -9.22 8.84
CA ASP A 263 -7.59 -10.13 9.18
C ASP A 263 -7.17 -11.61 9.03
N HIS A 264 -7.74 -12.47 9.86
CA HIS A 264 -7.45 -13.92 9.88
C HIS A 264 -7.75 -14.63 8.55
N PHE A 265 -8.71 -14.15 7.78
CA PHE A 265 -9.05 -14.74 6.48
C PHE A 265 -7.96 -14.50 5.45
N SER A 266 -7.39 -13.31 5.41
CA SER A 266 -6.25 -12.97 4.54
C SER A 266 -5.00 -13.78 4.90
N GLU A 267 -4.75 -14.01 6.19
CA GLU A 267 -3.66 -14.87 6.65
C GLU A 267 -3.84 -16.34 6.17
N LEU A 268 -5.05 -16.88 6.27
CA LEU A 268 -5.35 -18.23 5.77
C LEU A 268 -5.15 -18.32 4.26
N ARG A 269 -5.63 -17.35 3.50
CA ARG A 269 -5.43 -17.29 2.05
C ARG A 269 -3.96 -17.18 1.67
N GLY A 270 -3.16 -16.44 2.44
CA GLY A 270 -1.72 -16.35 2.26
C GLY A 270 -1.04 -17.71 2.36
N LYS A 271 -1.40 -18.51 3.35
CA LYS A 271 -0.92 -19.89 3.52
C LYS A 271 -1.37 -20.81 2.38
N GLU A 272 -2.64 -20.72 1.96
CA GLU A 272 -3.19 -21.51 0.83
C GLU A 272 -2.49 -21.15 -0.50
N ALA A 273 -2.10 -19.89 -0.69
CA ALA A 273 -1.33 -19.44 -1.85
C ALA A 273 0.17 -19.83 -1.80
N GLY A 274 0.61 -20.51 -0.73
CA GLY A 274 1.98 -20.99 -0.57
C GLY A 274 2.94 -19.98 0.08
N GLY A 275 2.41 -18.96 0.76
CA GLY A 275 3.22 -18.04 1.58
C GLY A 275 3.69 -18.70 2.88
N GLU A 276 4.91 -18.40 3.29
CA GLU A 276 5.51 -18.94 4.52
C GLU A 276 5.29 -18.08 5.74
N ALA A 277 5.04 -16.79 5.53
CA ALA A 277 4.63 -15.86 6.56
C ALA A 277 3.67 -14.82 5.98
N TYR A 278 2.83 -14.28 6.85
CA TYR A 278 1.96 -13.15 6.57
C TYR A 278 2.22 -12.08 7.62
N LEU A 279 2.69 -10.93 7.17
CA LEU A 279 3.09 -9.82 8.02
C LEU A 279 2.15 -8.65 7.82
N VAL A 280 1.93 -7.91 8.89
CA VAL A 280 1.22 -6.64 8.83
C VAL A 280 2.24 -5.54 8.55
N LYS A 281 1.98 -4.71 7.51
CA LYS A 281 2.87 -3.60 7.15
C LYS A 281 3.16 -2.72 8.37
N PHE A 282 4.35 -2.15 8.40
CA PHE A 282 4.81 -1.18 9.40
C PHE A 282 5.10 -1.74 10.81
N ASP A 283 5.16 -3.05 10.99
CA ASP A 283 5.74 -3.67 12.19
C ASP A 283 7.19 -4.09 11.93
N ALA A 284 8.12 -3.18 12.19
CA ALA A 284 9.53 -3.38 11.86
C ALA A 284 10.15 -4.56 12.63
N HIS A 285 9.82 -4.76 13.92
CA HIS A 285 10.38 -5.86 14.71
C HIS A 285 9.94 -7.20 14.15
N THR A 286 8.65 -7.39 14.00
CA THR A 286 8.10 -8.63 13.43
C THR A 286 8.61 -8.88 12.02
N PHE A 287 8.79 -7.80 11.21
CA PHE A 287 9.31 -7.93 9.86
C PHE A 287 10.74 -8.49 9.84
N TYR A 288 11.67 -7.91 10.64
CA TYR A 288 13.06 -8.38 10.71
C TYR A 288 13.15 -9.83 11.18
N ASP A 289 12.44 -10.18 12.26
CA ASP A 289 12.47 -11.51 12.85
C ASP A 289 11.93 -12.58 11.90
N GLU A 290 10.81 -12.31 11.23
CA GLU A 290 10.17 -13.25 10.33
C GLU A 290 10.97 -13.43 9.04
N VAL A 291 11.47 -12.35 8.44
CA VAL A 291 12.36 -12.44 7.26
C VAL A 291 13.60 -13.26 7.59
N ALA A 292 14.23 -12.98 8.75
CA ALA A 292 15.39 -13.74 9.19
C ALA A 292 15.06 -15.23 9.44
N ARG A 293 13.91 -15.52 10.06
CA ARG A 293 13.43 -16.89 10.29
C ARG A 293 13.25 -17.65 8.98
N VAL A 294 12.51 -17.06 8.03
CA VAL A 294 12.21 -17.68 6.74
C VAL A 294 13.46 -17.93 5.93
N VAL A 295 14.36 -16.95 5.82
CA VAL A 295 15.61 -17.12 5.05
C VAL A 295 16.53 -18.16 5.70
N LYS A 296 16.66 -18.17 7.03
CA LYS A 296 17.50 -19.15 7.75
C LYS A 296 16.97 -20.59 7.62
N SER A 297 15.64 -20.80 7.58
CA SER A 297 15.07 -22.14 7.39
C SER A 297 15.46 -22.72 6.03
N HIS A 298 15.42 -21.89 4.95
CA HIS A 298 15.75 -22.32 3.60
C HIS A 298 17.25 -22.52 3.34
N ILE A 299 18.12 -21.79 4.06
CA ILE A 299 19.58 -22.02 3.98
C ILE A 299 19.96 -23.37 4.59
N LYS A 300 19.26 -23.83 5.65
CA LYS A 300 19.57 -25.11 6.32
C LYS A 300 19.07 -26.33 5.57
N GLU A 301 18.04 -26.22 4.75
CA GLU A 301 17.51 -27.33 3.94
C GLU A 301 18.32 -27.58 2.65
N GLY A 302 19.14 -26.62 2.21
CA GLY A 302 20.01 -26.70 1.05
C GLY A 302 21.45 -27.11 1.31
N ALA A 303 21.83 -27.40 2.57
CA ALA A 303 23.16 -27.84 2.99
C ALA A 303 23.12 -29.30 3.42
#